data_bc840bfd99bf0af56bdb39d43a774404
#
_entry.id   bc840bfd99bf0af56bdb39d43a774404
#
_cell.length_a   1.000
_cell.length_b   1.000
_cell.length_c   1.000
_cell.angle_alpha   90.00
_cell.angle_beta   90.00
_cell.angle_gamma   90.00
#
_symmetry.space_group_name_H-M   'P 1'
#
loop_
_entity.id
_entity.type
_entity.pdbx_description
1 polymer ?
#
loop_
_entity_poly.entity_id
_entity_poly.type
_entity_poly.pdbx_seq_one_letter_code
_entity_poly.pdbx_strand_id
1 'polypeptide(L)'
;EMQRSLVGSEMCIRDRVYGIPEFRLPKAIVQKEIDNLKAIGVSIQTNMVIGKVLTIDELFDMGFEAIFIGSGAGLPRFMNIPGESLKGVYSANEFLTRINLMKAYKEGSKTPIQHAKRVAVVGGGNVAMDAARSAKRLGAEEVYIVYRRGMEELPARKEEVEHAEEEGIIFKTLNNPVEILGDEEGLVSGIKCIEMELGEPDESGRRRPVAKEGSEFVLDVDSVIMSIGTSPNPLIRSTTPGLDANKYGCLVTRDDSGLTTRDGVYAGGDAVTGAATVILAMGAGKDAAKAIDEMLKNK
;
A
#
# COMPACT_ATOMS: atom_id res chain seq x y z
N GLU A 1 -29.15 -23.33 -5.51
CA GLU A 1 -27.99 -22.58 -6.03
C GLU A 1 -27.45 -21.73 -4.89
N MET A 2 -26.36 -22.17 -4.26
CA MET A 2 -25.69 -21.40 -3.20
C MET A 2 -25.01 -20.18 -3.83
N GLN A 3 -25.43 -18.98 -3.46
CA GLN A 3 -24.69 -17.76 -3.79
C GLN A 3 -23.42 -17.71 -2.94
N ARG A 4 -22.30 -18.14 -3.51
CA ARG A 4 -20.98 -18.00 -2.90
C ARG A 4 -20.50 -16.56 -3.14
N SER A 5 -20.45 -15.74 -2.12
CA SER A 5 -19.98 -14.37 -2.22
C SER A 5 -18.61 -14.20 -1.58
N LEU A 6 -17.68 -13.67 -2.34
CA LEU A 6 -16.40 -13.16 -1.87
C LEU A 6 -16.52 -11.64 -1.70
N VAL A 7 -16.65 -11.17 -0.46
CA VAL A 7 -16.58 -9.75 -0.15
C VAL A 7 -15.11 -9.40 0.10
N GLY A 8 -14.51 -8.59 -0.78
CA GLY A 8 -13.24 -7.95 -0.48
C GLY A 8 -12.00 -8.44 -1.21
N SER A 9 -12.08 -8.80 -2.50
CA SER A 9 -10.88 -8.95 -3.33
C SER A 9 -10.25 -7.61 -3.77
N GLU A 10 -10.70 -6.49 -3.22
CA GLU A 10 -10.29 -5.15 -3.62
C GLU A 10 -8.79 -4.93 -3.52
N MET A 11 -8.11 -5.53 -2.56
CA MET A 11 -6.71 -5.24 -2.33
C MET A 11 -5.81 -5.87 -3.40
N CYS A 12 -5.97 -7.14 -3.73
CA CYS A 12 -5.18 -7.75 -4.81
C CYS A 12 -5.50 -7.10 -6.17
N ILE A 13 -6.75 -6.74 -6.42
CA ILE A 13 -7.16 -6.01 -7.63
C ILE A 13 -6.66 -4.58 -7.54
N ARG A 14 -6.84 -3.91 -6.40
CA ARG A 14 -6.41 -2.52 -6.18
C ARG A 14 -4.91 -2.37 -6.36
N ASP A 15 -4.09 -3.18 -5.72
CA ASP A 15 -2.62 -3.09 -5.82
C ASP A 15 -2.16 -3.38 -7.25
N ARG A 16 -2.76 -4.36 -7.93
CA ARG A 16 -2.46 -4.67 -9.33
C ARG A 16 -2.90 -3.59 -10.30
N VAL A 17 -4.00 -2.88 -10.01
CA VAL A 17 -4.56 -1.85 -10.90
C VAL A 17 -4.07 -0.47 -10.53
N TYR A 18 -4.01 -0.13 -9.23
CA TYR A 18 -3.70 1.22 -8.75
C TYR A 18 -2.22 1.38 -8.35
N GLY A 19 -1.65 0.40 -7.64
CA GLY A 19 -0.33 0.48 -7.05
C GLY A 19 0.79 0.11 -8.02
N ILE A 20 0.77 -1.12 -8.55
CA ILE A 20 1.83 -1.61 -9.43
C ILE A 20 1.80 -0.88 -10.77
N PRO A 21 2.91 -0.25 -11.21
CA PRO A 21 2.93 0.50 -12.46
C PRO A 21 2.65 -0.37 -13.70
N GLU A 22 2.10 0.28 -14.75
CA GLU A 22 1.80 -0.35 -16.04
C GLU A 22 3.02 -1.06 -16.66
N PHE A 23 4.21 -0.48 -16.51
CA PHE A 23 5.46 -1.04 -17.05
C PHE A 23 5.95 -2.30 -16.33
N ARG A 24 5.41 -2.60 -15.12
CA ARG A 24 5.66 -3.85 -14.38
C ARG A 24 4.54 -4.86 -14.56
N LEU A 25 3.29 -4.39 -14.55
CA LEU A 25 2.11 -5.23 -14.70
C LEU A 25 1.07 -4.54 -15.60
N PRO A 26 1.01 -4.91 -16.89
CA PRO A 26 0.01 -4.39 -17.82
C PRO A 26 -1.42 -4.66 -17.33
N LYS A 27 -2.25 -3.61 -17.30
CA LYS A 27 -3.61 -3.71 -16.74
C LYS A 27 -4.54 -4.62 -17.54
N ALA A 28 -4.24 -4.83 -18.83
CA ALA A 28 -4.96 -5.78 -19.68
C ALA A 28 -4.89 -7.22 -19.15
N ILE A 29 -3.75 -7.61 -18.55
CA ILE A 29 -3.59 -8.95 -17.93
C ILE A 29 -4.52 -9.06 -16.73
N VAL A 30 -4.56 -8.05 -15.85
CA VAL A 30 -5.43 -8.04 -14.67
C VAL A 30 -6.90 -8.07 -15.07
N GLN A 31 -7.28 -7.30 -16.11
CA GLN A 31 -8.66 -7.27 -16.62
C GLN A 31 -9.08 -8.65 -17.16
N LYS A 32 -8.20 -9.33 -17.88
CA LYS A 32 -8.47 -10.69 -18.39
C LYS A 32 -8.76 -11.67 -17.25
N GLU A 33 -8.00 -11.61 -16.15
CA GLU A 33 -8.25 -12.46 -14.98
C GLU A 33 -9.60 -12.16 -14.32
N ILE A 34 -9.96 -10.86 -14.23
CA ILE A 34 -11.28 -10.46 -13.71
C ILE A 34 -12.41 -11.01 -14.61
N ASP A 35 -12.24 -10.93 -15.92
CA ASP A 35 -13.23 -11.43 -16.88
C ASP A 35 -13.35 -12.96 -16.81
N ASN A 36 -12.25 -13.68 -16.61
CA ASN A 36 -12.26 -15.12 -16.36
C ASN A 36 -13.07 -15.48 -15.09
N LEU A 37 -12.88 -14.72 -13.99
CA LEU A 37 -13.66 -14.92 -12.77
C LEU A 37 -15.17 -14.72 -13.00
N LYS A 38 -15.55 -13.68 -13.76
CA LYS A 38 -16.95 -13.45 -14.14
C LYS A 38 -17.50 -14.59 -14.99
N ALA A 39 -16.71 -15.12 -15.92
CA ALA A 39 -17.13 -16.20 -16.81
C ALA A 39 -17.43 -17.52 -16.07
N ILE A 40 -16.77 -17.77 -14.94
CA ILE A 40 -17.06 -18.93 -14.06
C ILE A 40 -18.14 -18.66 -13.03
N GLY A 41 -18.87 -17.53 -13.10
CA GLY A 41 -20.05 -17.24 -12.29
C GLY A 41 -19.79 -16.34 -11.05
N VAL A 42 -18.60 -15.76 -10.90
CA VAL A 42 -18.34 -14.79 -9.81
C VAL A 42 -19.05 -13.47 -10.11
N SER A 43 -19.98 -13.07 -9.24
CA SER A 43 -20.63 -11.76 -9.30
C SER A 43 -19.74 -10.70 -8.67
N ILE A 44 -19.45 -9.62 -9.40
CA ILE A 44 -18.65 -8.50 -8.92
C ILE A 44 -19.55 -7.26 -8.86
N GLN A 45 -19.76 -6.75 -7.65
CA GLN A 45 -20.50 -5.52 -7.40
C GLN A 45 -19.54 -4.43 -6.97
N THR A 46 -19.44 -3.38 -7.76
CA THR A 46 -18.62 -2.20 -7.47
C THR A 46 -19.40 -1.15 -6.68
N ASN A 47 -18.68 -0.17 -6.10
CA ASN A 47 -19.26 0.93 -5.31
C ASN A 47 -20.00 0.49 -4.03
N MET A 48 -19.70 -0.71 -3.54
CA MET A 48 -20.26 -1.25 -2.30
C MET A 48 -19.23 -1.13 -1.18
N VAL A 49 -19.31 -0.04 -0.41
CA VAL A 49 -18.42 0.18 0.74
C VAL A 49 -19.00 -0.52 1.97
N ILE A 50 -18.48 -1.72 2.26
CA ILE A 50 -18.91 -2.48 3.43
C ILE A 50 -18.53 -1.75 4.72
N GLY A 51 -19.50 -1.65 5.62
CA GLY A 51 -19.45 -0.79 6.82
C GLY A 51 -20.09 0.60 6.63
N LYS A 52 -20.53 0.94 5.38
CA LYS A 52 -21.30 2.16 5.09
C LYS A 52 -22.58 1.89 4.30
N VAL A 53 -22.46 1.16 3.19
CA VAL A 53 -23.60 0.79 2.33
C VAL A 53 -24.30 -0.44 2.88
N LEU A 54 -23.52 -1.43 3.30
CA LEU A 54 -23.97 -2.64 3.97
C LEU A 54 -23.00 -2.96 5.11
N THR A 55 -23.54 -3.45 6.20
CA THR A 55 -22.79 -4.02 7.32
C THR A 55 -22.53 -5.52 7.09
N ILE A 56 -21.66 -6.12 7.88
CA ILE A 56 -21.43 -7.58 7.91
C ILE A 56 -22.73 -8.29 8.36
N ASP A 57 -23.49 -7.75 9.30
CA ASP A 57 -24.73 -8.33 9.77
C ASP A 57 -25.81 -8.34 8.68
N GLU A 58 -25.99 -7.23 7.97
CA GLU A 58 -26.93 -7.16 6.84
C GLU A 58 -26.56 -8.14 5.73
N LEU A 59 -25.28 -8.43 5.48
CA LEU A 59 -24.89 -9.46 4.55
C LEU A 59 -25.35 -10.85 5.01
N PHE A 60 -25.23 -11.19 6.30
CA PHE A 60 -25.80 -12.42 6.82
C PHE A 60 -27.31 -12.46 6.71
N ASP A 61 -28.02 -11.36 7.00
CA ASP A 61 -29.49 -11.25 6.84
C ASP A 61 -29.93 -11.42 5.38
N MET A 62 -29.06 -11.06 4.41
CA MET A 62 -29.29 -11.31 2.98
C MET A 62 -29.08 -12.79 2.58
N GLY A 63 -28.68 -13.65 3.51
CA GLY A 63 -28.52 -15.09 3.29
C GLY A 63 -27.09 -15.54 2.92
N PHE A 64 -26.09 -14.67 3.05
CA PHE A 64 -24.69 -15.10 2.93
C PHE A 64 -24.32 -15.95 4.15
N GLU A 65 -23.78 -17.13 3.93
CA GLU A 65 -23.45 -18.09 4.99
C GLU A 65 -22.02 -17.96 5.52
N ALA A 66 -21.14 -17.34 4.73
CA ALA A 66 -19.77 -17.00 5.09
C ALA A 66 -19.33 -15.72 4.40
N ILE A 67 -18.45 -14.96 5.06
CA ILE A 67 -17.90 -13.70 4.55
C ILE A 67 -16.38 -13.78 4.65
N PHE A 68 -15.68 -13.42 3.57
CA PHE A 68 -14.22 -13.28 3.57
C PHE A 68 -13.85 -11.80 3.44
N ILE A 69 -13.06 -11.26 4.38
CA ILE A 69 -12.56 -9.89 4.39
C ILE A 69 -11.15 -9.85 3.78
N GLY A 70 -11.04 -9.38 2.56
CA GLY A 70 -9.78 -9.15 1.85
C GLY A 70 -9.54 -7.66 1.56
N SER A 71 -9.96 -6.75 2.45
CA SER A 71 -9.91 -5.30 2.24
C SER A 71 -8.50 -4.69 2.26
N GLY A 72 -7.52 -5.46 2.72
CA GLY A 72 -6.11 -5.13 2.71
C GLY A 72 -5.68 -3.96 3.61
N ALA A 73 -4.51 -3.32 3.31
CA ALA A 73 -3.93 -2.22 4.06
C ALA A 73 -3.66 -1.02 3.14
N GLY A 74 -4.64 -0.15 2.93
CA GLY A 74 -4.56 0.93 1.96
C GLY A 74 -4.46 2.32 2.53
N LEU A 75 -4.51 2.48 3.85
CA LEU A 75 -4.40 3.77 4.51
C LEU A 75 -2.92 4.16 4.63
N PRO A 76 -2.46 5.23 3.96
CA PRO A 76 -1.05 5.61 3.98
C PRO A 76 -0.62 6.07 5.36
N ARG A 77 0.65 5.84 5.68
CA ARG A 77 1.29 6.37 6.88
C ARG A 77 2.11 7.60 6.53
N PHE A 78 2.13 8.54 7.48
CA PHE A 78 2.95 9.73 7.46
C PHE A 78 3.90 9.73 8.65
N MET A 79 4.94 10.55 8.60
CA MET A 79 5.95 10.63 9.66
C MET A 79 5.50 11.53 10.82
N ASN A 80 4.47 12.35 10.59
CA ASN A 80 4.00 13.42 11.48
C ASN A 80 5.09 14.47 11.71
N ILE A 81 5.79 14.86 10.65
CA ILE A 81 6.77 15.94 10.64
C ILE A 81 6.16 17.22 10.06
N PRO A 82 6.72 18.42 10.40
CA PRO A 82 6.26 19.66 9.81
C PRO A 82 6.32 19.65 8.28
N GLY A 83 5.34 20.26 7.63
CA GLY A 83 5.30 20.42 6.17
C GLY A 83 4.64 19.30 5.40
N GLU A 84 4.18 18.21 6.02
CA GLU A 84 3.51 17.10 5.32
C GLU A 84 2.17 17.48 4.65
N SER A 85 1.61 18.65 4.96
CA SER A 85 0.40 19.19 4.33
C SER A 85 0.65 20.15 3.18
N LEU A 86 1.91 20.42 2.84
CA LEU A 86 2.27 21.29 1.73
C LEU A 86 1.83 20.72 0.38
N LYS A 87 1.58 21.62 -0.58
CA LYS A 87 1.31 21.24 -1.97
C LYS A 87 2.57 20.63 -2.58
N GLY A 88 2.43 19.44 -3.17
CA GLY A 88 3.56 18.67 -3.69
C GLY A 88 4.00 17.54 -2.76
N VAL A 89 3.38 17.39 -1.59
CA VAL A 89 3.51 16.20 -0.75
C VAL A 89 2.40 15.20 -1.09
N TYR A 90 2.79 13.98 -1.41
CA TYR A 90 1.89 12.89 -1.75
C TYR A 90 2.18 11.66 -0.88
N SER A 91 1.18 10.85 -0.60
CA SER A 91 1.43 9.45 -0.29
C SER A 91 1.75 8.68 -1.58
N ALA A 92 2.56 7.63 -1.48
CA ALA A 92 2.85 6.78 -2.64
C ALA A 92 1.57 6.17 -3.25
N ASN A 93 0.60 5.81 -2.40
CA ASN A 93 -0.69 5.28 -2.86
C ASN A 93 -1.45 6.31 -3.70
N GLU A 94 -1.50 7.56 -3.27
CA GLU A 94 -2.14 8.64 -4.04
C GLU A 94 -1.43 8.88 -5.35
N PHE A 95 -0.11 9.05 -5.30
CA PHE A 95 0.71 9.31 -6.49
C PHE A 95 0.57 8.21 -7.53
N LEU A 96 0.73 6.95 -7.11
CA LEU A 96 0.61 5.80 -8.02
C LEU A 96 -0.82 5.60 -8.53
N THR A 97 -1.85 5.87 -7.72
CA THR A 97 -3.25 5.81 -8.18
C THR A 97 -3.53 6.83 -9.27
N ARG A 98 -3.05 8.05 -9.13
CA ARG A 98 -3.18 9.10 -10.16
C ARG A 98 -2.52 8.69 -11.48
N ILE A 99 -1.39 8.00 -11.41
CA ILE A 99 -0.66 7.54 -12.59
C ILE A 99 -1.34 6.30 -13.19
N ASN A 100 -1.53 5.24 -12.40
CA ASN A 100 -1.89 3.93 -12.93
C ASN A 100 -3.39 3.81 -13.24
N LEU A 101 -4.25 4.22 -12.31
CA LEU A 101 -5.70 4.16 -12.49
C LEU A 101 -6.22 5.34 -13.30
N MET A 102 -5.86 6.56 -12.89
CA MET A 102 -6.37 7.80 -13.49
C MET A 102 -5.56 8.23 -14.71
N LYS A 103 -4.49 7.51 -15.04
CA LYS A 103 -3.66 7.66 -16.25
C LYS A 103 -3.14 9.09 -16.46
N ALA A 104 -2.65 9.72 -15.36
CA ALA A 104 -2.14 11.09 -15.40
C ALA A 104 -1.01 11.30 -16.43
N TYR A 105 -0.31 10.24 -16.81
CA TYR A 105 0.76 10.25 -17.82
C TYR A 105 0.27 10.42 -19.28
N LYS A 106 -1.03 10.22 -19.53
CA LYS A 106 -1.56 10.33 -20.90
C LYS A 106 -1.72 11.78 -21.32
N GLU A 107 -1.38 12.06 -22.56
CA GLU A 107 -1.65 13.35 -23.17
C GLU A 107 -3.14 13.70 -23.09
N GLY A 108 -3.46 14.93 -22.69
CA GLY A 108 -4.83 15.39 -22.50
C GLY A 108 -5.50 14.87 -21.21
N SER A 109 -4.79 14.16 -20.34
CA SER A 109 -5.33 13.78 -19.04
C SER A 109 -5.69 15.02 -18.22
N LYS A 110 -6.88 14.98 -17.58
CA LYS A 110 -7.33 16.02 -16.64
C LYS A 110 -6.97 15.72 -15.20
N THR A 111 -6.29 14.58 -14.94
CA THR A 111 -5.87 14.21 -13.59
C THR A 111 -4.77 15.13 -13.11
N PRO A 112 -4.97 15.87 -12.02
CA PRO A 112 -3.96 16.77 -11.50
C PRO A 112 -2.76 15.96 -10.96
N ILE A 113 -1.60 16.20 -11.53
CA ILE A 113 -0.31 15.71 -11.03
C ILE A 113 0.73 16.80 -11.19
N GLN A 114 1.59 16.97 -10.19
CA GLN A 114 2.67 17.94 -10.30
C GLN A 114 3.82 17.34 -11.11
N HIS A 115 4.25 18.04 -12.14
CA HIS A 115 5.46 17.72 -12.89
C HIS A 115 6.65 18.38 -12.18
N ALA A 116 7.15 17.71 -11.17
CA ALA A 116 8.30 18.16 -10.39
C ALA A 116 9.60 17.82 -11.13
N LYS A 117 10.60 18.69 -11.03
CA LYS A 117 11.93 18.43 -11.58
C LYS A 117 12.75 17.55 -10.63
N ARG A 118 12.64 17.81 -9.33
CA ARG A 118 13.38 17.10 -8.27
C ARG A 118 12.39 16.49 -7.29
N VAL A 119 12.45 15.19 -7.13
CA VAL A 119 11.49 14.43 -6.32
C VAL A 119 12.22 13.63 -5.25
N ALA A 120 11.80 13.76 -3.99
CA ALA A 120 12.23 12.87 -2.93
C ALA A 120 11.13 11.83 -2.64
N VAL A 121 11.50 10.55 -2.70
CA VAL A 121 10.65 9.43 -2.27
C VAL A 121 11.18 8.91 -0.94
N VAL A 122 10.38 9.06 0.11
CA VAL A 122 10.75 8.67 1.47
C VAL A 122 10.32 7.24 1.73
N GLY A 123 11.29 6.34 1.84
CA GLY A 123 11.07 4.91 2.06
C GLY A 123 11.99 4.04 1.22
N GLY A 124 12.04 2.74 1.53
CA GLY A 124 12.97 1.81 0.89
C GLY A 124 12.33 0.49 0.41
N GLY A 125 10.99 0.40 0.37
CA GLY A 125 10.28 -0.79 -0.09
C GLY A 125 9.99 -0.80 -1.60
N ASN A 126 9.42 -1.89 -2.12
CA ASN A 126 9.05 -2.01 -3.54
C ASN A 126 8.15 -0.86 -4.01
N VAL A 127 7.24 -0.38 -3.15
CA VAL A 127 6.35 0.76 -3.46
C VAL A 127 7.15 2.06 -3.63
N ALA A 128 8.24 2.23 -2.88
CA ALA A 128 9.13 3.38 -3.05
C ALA A 128 9.86 3.32 -4.40
N MET A 129 10.34 2.12 -4.80
CA MET A 129 10.95 1.92 -6.12
C MET A 129 9.94 2.23 -7.24
N ASP A 130 8.70 1.74 -7.11
CA ASP A 130 7.63 2.02 -8.07
C ASP A 130 7.31 3.51 -8.18
N ALA A 131 7.22 4.22 -7.05
CA ALA A 131 6.97 5.65 -7.02
C ALA A 131 8.12 6.45 -7.64
N ALA A 132 9.37 6.09 -7.30
CA ALA A 132 10.55 6.77 -7.82
C ALA A 132 10.70 6.59 -9.35
N ARG A 133 10.58 5.35 -9.83
CA ARG A 133 10.63 5.06 -11.27
C ARG A 133 9.49 5.71 -12.03
N SER A 134 8.30 5.77 -11.43
CA SER A 134 7.16 6.48 -12.01
C SER A 134 7.41 7.99 -12.10
N ALA A 135 7.96 8.61 -11.06
CA ALA A 135 8.33 10.03 -11.06
C ALA A 135 9.39 10.33 -12.14
N LYS A 136 10.41 9.46 -12.26
CA LYS A 136 11.44 9.58 -13.28
C LYS A 136 10.86 9.52 -14.70
N ARG A 137 9.98 8.57 -14.95
CA ARG A 137 9.29 8.39 -16.24
C ARG A 137 8.28 9.50 -16.57
N LEU A 138 7.80 10.25 -15.56
CA LEU A 138 6.99 11.46 -15.75
C LEU A 138 7.83 12.70 -16.09
N GLY A 139 9.16 12.56 -16.17
CA GLY A 139 10.07 13.62 -16.61
C GLY A 139 10.82 14.33 -15.50
N ALA A 140 10.84 13.80 -14.27
CA ALA A 140 11.69 14.35 -13.22
C ALA A 140 13.17 14.22 -13.60
N GLU A 141 13.91 15.32 -13.46
CA GLU A 141 15.34 15.41 -13.79
C GLU A 141 16.15 14.61 -12.76
N GLU A 142 15.82 14.77 -11.47
CA GLU A 142 16.44 14.07 -10.36
C GLU A 142 15.38 13.44 -9.45
N VAL A 143 15.59 12.18 -9.10
CA VAL A 143 14.73 11.46 -8.16
C VAL A 143 15.59 10.80 -7.10
N TYR A 144 15.26 11.08 -5.84
CA TYR A 144 15.97 10.58 -4.68
C TYR A 144 15.14 9.56 -3.91
N ILE A 145 15.71 8.42 -3.56
CA ILE A 145 15.20 7.55 -2.49
C ILE A 145 15.84 8.00 -1.18
N VAL A 146 15.05 8.53 -0.26
CA VAL A 146 15.50 8.92 1.08
C VAL A 146 15.15 7.81 2.06
N TYR A 147 16.15 7.14 2.61
CA TYR A 147 15.98 5.97 3.46
C TYR A 147 16.86 6.01 4.70
N ARG A 148 16.26 5.78 5.87
CA ARG A 148 16.90 5.93 7.18
C ARG A 148 17.93 4.86 7.55
N ARG A 149 18.00 3.74 6.81
CA ARG A 149 19.00 2.67 6.98
C ARG A 149 19.92 2.60 5.76
N GLY A 150 20.85 1.65 5.75
CA GLY A 150 21.76 1.42 4.64
C GLY A 150 21.13 0.69 3.46
N MET A 151 21.90 0.53 2.38
CA MET A 151 21.47 -0.19 1.18
C MET A 151 21.14 -1.66 1.48
N GLU A 152 21.90 -2.29 2.36
CA GLU A 152 21.70 -3.70 2.74
C GLU A 152 20.40 -3.93 3.52
N GLU A 153 19.89 -2.90 4.20
CA GLU A 153 18.65 -2.95 4.96
C GLU A 153 17.40 -2.56 4.14
N LEU A 154 17.55 -2.31 2.84
CA LEU A 154 16.40 -2.02 1.97
C LEU A 154 15.44 -3.21 1.94
N PRO A 155 14.14 -3.04 2.28
CA PRO A 155 13.17 -4.13 2.21
C PRO A 155 12.68 -4.40 0.78
N ALA A 156 13.06 -3.58 -0.21
CA ALA A 156 12.78 -3.83 -1.60
C ALA A 156 13.54 -5.04 -2.12
N ARG A 157 13.02 -5.71 -3.14
CA ARG A 157 13.74 -6.77 -3.85
C ARG A 157 14.97 -6.20 -4.54
N LYS A 158 16.04 -6.96 -4.59
CA LYS A 158 17.30 -6.53 -5.22
C LYS A 158 17.10 -6.11 -6.67
N GLU A 159 16.33 -6.87 -7.43
CA GLU A 159 16.02 -6.57 -8.83
C GLU A 159 15.30 -5.21 -8.99
N GLU A 160 14.44 -4.84 -8.04
CA GLU A 160 13.77 -3.54 -8.10
C GLU A 160 14.69 -2.38 -7.75
N VAL A 161 15.66 -2.61 -6.88
CA VAL A 161 16.71 -1.63 -6.56
C VAL A 161 17.63 -1.46 -7.78
N GLU A 162 18.09 -2.55 -8.39
CA GLU A 162 18.92 -2.53 -9.60
C GLU A 162 18.22 -1.78 -10.74
N HIS A 163 16.94 -2.08 -11.01
CA HIS A 163 16.17 -1.35 -12.02
C HIS A 163 16.01 0.14 -11.69
N ALA A 164 15.93 0.51 -10.42
CA ALA A 164 15.86 1.91 -10.03
C ALA A 164 17.21 2.61 -10.26
N GLU A 165 18.32 1.96 -9.96
CA GLU A 165 19.67 2.47 -10.23
C GLU A 165 19.93 2.62 -11.74
N GLU A 166 19.52 1.64 -12.56
CA GLU A 166 19.61 1.70 -14.02
C GLU A 166 18.83 2.87 -14.63
N GLU A 167 17.70 3.24 -14.03
CA GLU A 167 16.90 4.41 -14.43
C GLU A 167 17.44 5.74 -13.88
N GLY A 168 18.58 5.72 -13.18
CA GLY A 168 19.26 6.91 -12.65
C GLY A 168 18.62 7.48 -11.40
N ILE A 169 17.97 6.66 -10.58
CA ILE A 169 17.48 7.04 -9.26
C ILE A 169 18.64 7.12 -8.28
N ILE A 170 18.69 8.19 -7.49
CA ILE A 170 19.78 8.49 -6.56
C ILE A 170 19.38 8.01 -5.16
N PHE A 171 20.16 7.11 -4.57
CA PHE A 171 19.91 6.60 -3.23
C PHE A 171 20.59 7.46 -2.17
N LYS A 172 19.80 8.12 -1.33
CA LYS A 172 20.19 8.85 -0.12
C LYS A 172 19.86 7.97 1.09
N THR A 173 20.65 6.92 1.28
CA THR A 173 20.56 6.04 2.45
C THR A 173 21.21 6.67 3.67
N LEU A 174 20.91 6.15 4.86
CA LEU A 174 21.32 6.73 6.14
C LEU A 174 20.86 8.19 6.30
N ASN A 175 19.68 8.51 5.79
CA ASN A 175 19.08 9.83 5.89
C ASN A 175 17.62 9.71 6.29
N ASN A 176 17.20 10.51 7.28
CA ASN A 176 15.83 10.54 7.77
C ASN A 176 15.26 11.95 7.67
N PRO A 177 14.10 12.15 7.02
CA PRO A 177 13.43 13.43 7.01
C PRO A 177 13.01 13.89 8.40
N VAL A 178 13.14 15.18 8.68
CA VAL A 178 12.70 15.81 9.92
C VAL A 178 11.71 16.95 9.69
N GLU A 179 11.71 17.53 8.49
CA GLU A 179 10.82 18.63 8.09
C GLU A 179 10.74 18.71 6.57
N ILE A 180 9.58 19.08 6.03
CA ILE A 180 9.40 19.46 4.62
C ILE A 180 9.25 20.97 4.56
N LEU A 181 10.06 21.61 3.74
CA LEU A 181 10.11 23.06 3.60
C LEU A 181 9.18 23.51 2.47
N GLY A 182 8.47 24.60 2.70
CA GLY A 182 7.61 25.23 1.71
C GLY A 182 8.06 26.64 1.34
N ASP A 183 7.64 27.09 0.17
CA ASP A 183 7.74 28.48 -0.25
C ASP A 183 6.55 29.32 0.26
N GLU A 184 6.50 30.59 -0.15
CA GLU A 184 5.45 31.55 0.23
C GLU A 184 4.05 31.14 -0.30
N GLU A 185 3.97 30.32 -1.36
CA GLU A 185 2.74 29.81 -1.97
C GLU A 185 2.29 28.48 -1.34
N GLY A 186 3.07 27.92 -0.41
CA GLY A 186 2.85 26.65 0.25
C GLY A 186 3.17 25.44 -0.66
N LEU A 187 4.04 25.63 -1.65
CA LEU A 187 4.60 24.56 -2.47
C LEU A 187 5.87 24.02 -1.83
N VAL A 188 6.15 22.73 -2.01
CA VAL A 188 7.41 22.12 -1.56
C VAL A 188 8.60 22.81 -2.24
N SER A 189 9.57 23.24 -1.44
CA SER A 189 10.84 23.83 -1.89
C SER A 189 12.07 23.03 -1.45
N GLY A 190 11.91 22.10 -0.51
CA GLY A 190 12.98 21.26 -0.02
C GLY A 190 12.53 20.26 1.05
N ILE A 191 13.42 19.36 1.40
CA ILE A 191 13.25 18.44 2.53
C ILE A 191 14.49 18.50 3.42
N LYS A 192 14.27 18.79 4.70
CA LYS A 192 15.32 18.77 5.71
C LYS A 192 15.48 17.36 6.25
N CYS A 193 16.68 16.84 6.14
CA CYS A 193 17.05 15.50 6.59
C CYS A 193 18.13 15.56 7.66
N ILE A 194 18.23 14.52 8.47
CA ILE A 194 19.31 14.27 9.41
C ILE A 194 20.04 12.99 9.01
N GLU A 195 21.37 12.97 9.12
CA GLU A 195 22.15 11.75 8.89
C GLU A 195 21.87 10.71 9.99
N MET A 196 21.92 9.45 9.60
CA MET A 196 21.69 8.32 10.50
C MET A 196 22.93 7.44 10.58
N GLU A 197 23.12 6.82 11.72
CA GLU A 197 24.08 5.74 11.94
C GLU A 197 23.34 4.44 12.22
N LEU A 198 23.97 3.30 11.91
CA LEU A 198 23.40 1.99 12.19
C LEU A 198 23.90 1.49 13.53
N GLY A 199 22.99 1.34 14.47
CA GLY A 199 23.23 0.71 15.76
C GLY A 199 23.01 -0.81 15.73
N GLU A 200 22.67 -1.38 16.87
CA GLU A 200 22.42 -2.82 17.02
C GLU A 200 21.19 -3.28 16.22
N PRO A 201 21.17 -4.57 15.80
CA PRO A 201 20.03 -5.14 15.10
C PRO A 201 18.73 -5.09 15.94
N ASP A 202 17.61 -4.82 15.26
CA ASP A 202 16.26 -4.90 15.84
C ASP A 202 15.75 -6.37 15.82
N GLU A 203 14.54 -6.61 16.35
CA GLU A 203 13.89 -7.93 16.38
C GLU A 203 13.74 -8.58 14.99
N SER A 204 13.79 -7.79 13.92
CA SER A 204 13.76 -8.28 12.54
C SER A 204 15.16 -8.58 11.96
N GLY A 205 16.22 -8.46 12.77
CA GLY A 205 17.61 -8.63 12.36
C GLY A 205 18.20 -7.44 11.60
N ARG A 206 17.45 -6.35 11.39
CA ARG A 206 17.92 -5.14 10.70
C ARG A 206 18.48 -4.15 11.71
N ARG A 207 19.63 -3.54 11.39
CA ARG A 207 20.29 -2.58 12.27
C ARG A 207 19.40 -1.35 12.52
N ARG A 208 19.29 -0.97 13.80
CA ARG A 208 18.46 0.15 14.22
C ARG A 208 19.08 1.48 13.76
N PRO A 209 18.32 2.37 13.07
CA PRO A 209 18.82 3.67 12.72
C PRO A 209 18.86 4.60 13.95
N VAL A 210 19.97 5.28 14.14
CA VAL A 210 20.20 6.27 15.21
C VAL A 210 20.55 7.59 14.56
N ALA A 211 19.90 8.69 14.99
CA ALA A 211 20.16 10.00 14.44
C ALA A 211 21.53 10.53 14.92
N LYS A 212 22.29 11.13 14.00
CA LYS A 212 23.54 11.83 14.27
C LYS A 212 23.24 13.30 14.53
N GLU A 213 23.28 13.69 15.79
CA GLU A 213 22.98 15.08 16.18
C GLU A 213 23.86 16.11 15.47
N GLY A 214 23.25 17.20 15.02
CA GLY A 214 23.94 18.31 14.36
C GLY A 214 24.33 18.02 12.90
N SER A 215 23.80 16.97 12.28
CA SER A 215 24.06 16.60 10.88
C SER A 215 22.93 16.96 9.92
N GLU A 216 22.06 17.88 10.33
CA GLU A 216 20.92 18.29 9.51
C GLU A 216 21.39 19.00 8.24
N PHE A 217 20.75 18.66 7.13
CA PHE A 217 20.97 19.30 5.84
C PHE A 217 19.65 19.42 5.07
N VAL A 218 19.63 20.27 4.06
CA VAL A 218 18.48 20.43 3.17
C VAL A 218 18.80 19.82 1.82
N LEU A 219 17.89 19.03 1.32
CA LEU A 219 17.87 18.54 -0.05
C LEU A 219 16.81 19.32 -0.82
N ASP A 220 17.22 20.05 -1.85
CA ASP A 220 16.32 20.83 -2.69
C ASP A 220 15.47 19.91 -3.52
N VAL A 221 14.17 19.93 -3.30
CA VAL A 221 13.17 19.13 -4.05
C VAL A 221 11.88 19.92 -4.24
N ASP A 222 11.16 19.61 -5.31
CA ASP A 222 9.91 20.28 -5.67
C ASP A 222 8.68 19.40 -5.30
N SER A 223 8.92 18.13 -4.97
CA SER A 223 7.87 17.21 -4.52
C SER A 223 8.43 16.15 -3.58
N VAL A 224 7.59 15.71 -2.63
CA VAL A 224 7.90 14.63 -1.69
C VAL A 224 6.83 13.56 -1.75
N ILE A 225 7.24 12.29 -1.89
CA ILE A 225 6.34 11.12 -1.94
C ILE A 225 6.62 10.25 -0.72
N MET A 226 5.65 10.18 0.21
CA MET A 226 5.73 9.36 1.41
C MET A 226 5.42 7.90 1.08
N SER A 227 6.41 7.01 1.24
CA SER A 227 6.35 5.58 0.94
C SER A 227 6.80 4.73 2.12
N ILE A 228 6.36 5.08 3.32
CA ILE A 228 6.75 4.45 4.60
C ILE A 228 5.80 3.36 5.08
N GLY A 229 4.97 2.85 4.19
CA GLY A 229 4.02 1.78 4.44
C GLY A 229 2.59 2.26 4.63
N THR A 230 1.72 1.27 4.83
CA THR A 230 0.27 1.45 4.93
C THR A 230 -0.29 0.68 6.12
N SER A 231 -1.55 0.93 6.46
CA SER A 231 -2.30 0.21 7.50
C SER A 231 -3.71 -0.14 6.99
N PRO A 232 -4.36 -1.17 7.55
CA PRO A 232 -5.74 -1.50 7.22
C PRO A 232 -6.70 -0.34 7.55
N ASN A 233 -7.73 -0.18 6.70
CA ASN A 233 -8.80 0.79 6.97
C ASN A 233 -9.61 0.31 8.18
N PRO A 234 -9.84 1.15 9.21
CA PRO A 234 -10.57 0.76 10.41
C PRO A 234 -12.09 0.58 10.19
N LEU A 235 -12.63 0.95 9.03
CA LEU A 235 -14.07 1.00 8.79
C LEU A 235 -14.78 -0.32 9.11
N ILE A 236 -14.34 -1.43 8.52
CA ILE A 236 -15.00 -2.73 8.70
C ILE A 236 -14.99 -3.14 10.18
N ARG A 237 -13.83 -3.06 10.84
CA ARG A 237 -13.73 -3.43 12.27
C ARG A 237 -14.55 -2.52 13.18
N SER A 238 -14.63 -1.22 12.88
CA SER A 238 -15.38 -0.26 13.69
C SER A 238 -16.90 -0.38 13.53
N THR A 239 -17.37 -1.01 12.48
CA THR A 239 -18.79 -1.21 12.17
C THR A 239 -19.25 -2.67 12.35
N THR A 240 -18.35 -3.55 12.81
CA THR A 240 -18.64 -4.98 13.00
C THR A 240 -18.30 -5.39 14.43
N PRO A 241 -19.30 -5.43 15.34
CA PRO A 241 -19.09 -5.88 16.72
C PRO A 241 -18.53 -7.30 16.79
N GLY A 242 -17.56 -7.52 17.69
CA GLY A 242 -16.91 -8.83 17.86
C GLY A 242 -15.83 -9.17 16.82
N LEU A 243 -15.48 -8.25 15.95
CA LEU A 243 -14.36 -8.37 15.03
C LEU A 243 -13.14 -7.64 15.61
N ASP A 244 -12.21 -8.41 16.18
CA ASP A 244 -11.04 -7.86 16.87
C ASP A 244 -9.91 -7.50 15.90
N ALA A 245 -9.09 -6.55 16.32
CA ALA A 245 -7.89 -6.14 15.63
C ALA A 245 -6.72 -5.97 16.61
N ASN A 246 -5.51 -6.20 16.13
CA ASN A 246 -4.30 -5.97 16.89
C ASN A 246 -3.92 -4.48 17.00
N LYS A 247 -2.85 -4.16 17.74
CA LYS A 247 -2.36 -2.78 17.93
C LYS A 247 -2.00 -2.05 16.63
N TYR A 248 -1.78 -2.76 15.53
CA TYR A 248 -1.48 -2.19 14.21
C TYR A 248 -2.72 -2.01 13.34
N GLY A 249 -3.89 -2.41 13.84
CA GLY A 249 -5.17 -2.31 13.14
C GLY A 249 -5.45 -3.49 12.19
N CYS A 250 -4.62 -4.52 12.20
CA CYS A 250 -4.83 -5.74 11.43
C CYS A 250 -5.83 -6.65 12.14
N LEU A 251 -6.71 -7.30 11.37
CA LEU A 251 -7.71 -8.23 11.91
C LEU A 251 -7.02 -9.44 12.55
N VAL A 252 -7.58 -9.90 13.66
CA VAL A 252 -7.10 -11.09 14.38
C VAL A 252 -7.81 -12.31 13.82
N THR A 253 -7.03 -13.34 13.47
CA THR A 253 -7.53 -14.67 13.10
C THR A 253 -7.24 -15.67 14.21
N ARG A 254 -8.11 -16.68 14.36
CA ARG A 254 -7.99 -17.73 15.37
C ARG A 254 -6.91 -18.74 15.01
N ASP A 255 -6.73 -18.96 13.71
CA ASP A 255 -5.81 -19.94 13.13
C ASP A 255 -5.43 -19.58 11.69
N ASP A 256 -4.70 -20.48 11.04
CA ASP A 256 -4.23 -20.31 9.65
C ASP A 256 -5.37 -20.41 8.60
N SER A 257 -6.57 -20.83 8.99
CA SER A 257 -7.74 -20.82 8.09
C SER A 257 -8.27 -19.43 7.78
N GLY A 258 -7.79 -18.42 8.50
CA GLY A 258 -8.28 -17.06 8.39
C GLY A 258 -9.61 -16.80 9.13
N LEU A 259 -10.15 -17.77 9.90
CA LEU A 259 -11.34 -17.55 10.72
C LEU A 259 -11.05 -16.46 11.76
N THR A 260 -11.86 -15.39 11.74
CA THR A 260 -11.69 -14.24 12.65
C THR A 260 -12.27 -14.54 14.04
N THR A 261 -12.23 -13.55 14.93
CA THR A 261 -12.91 -13.63 16.24
C THR A 261 -14.43 -13.72 16.12
N ARG A 262 -15.00 -13.40 14.94
CA ARG A 262 -16.42 -13.49 14.63
C ARG A 262 -16.74 -14.71 13.78
N ASP A 263 -17.68 -15.54 14.23
CA ASP A 263 -18.09 -16.77 13.55
C ASP A 263 -18.64 -16.49 12.14
N GLY A 264 -18.28 -17.34 11.18
CA GLY A 264 -18.65 -17.18 9.77
C GLY A 264 -17.92 -16.09 9.02
N VAL A 265 -17.05 -15.31 9.70
CA VAL A 265 -16.26 -14.24 9.11
C VAL A 265 -14.79 -14.65 9.05
N TYR A 266 -14.25 -14.70 7.85
CA TYR A 266 -12.86 -15.02 7.55
C TYR A 266 -12.13 -13.76 7.06
N ALA A 267 -10.82 -13.71 7.22
CA ALA A 267 -10.00 -12.63 6.72
C ALA A 267 -8.64 -13.13 6.23
N GLY A 268 -8.03 -12.40 5.31
CA GLY A 268 -6.71 -12.76 4.81
C GLY A 268 -5.99 -11.61 4.09
N GLY A 269 -4.76 -11.88 3.70
CA GLY A 269 -3.89 -10.90 3.06
C GLY A 269 -3.54 -9.75 4.01
N ASP A 270 -3.26 -8.57 3.46
CA ASP A 270 -2.76 -7.43 4.24
C ASP A 270 -3.76 -6.89 5.28
N ALA A 271 -5.04 -7.27 5.21
CA ALA A 271 -6.00 -6.98 6.27
C ALA A 271 -5.64 -7.68 7.61
N VAL A 272 -4.89 -8.79 7.53
CA VAL A 272 -4.45 -9.61 8.66
C VAL A 272 -2.96 -9.42 8.94
N THR A 273 -2.11 -9.49 7.90
CA THR A 273 -0.65 -9.49 8.07
C THR A 273 -0.03 -8.09 8.02
N GLY A 274 -0.78 -7.07 7.62
CA GLY A 274 -0.22 -5.80 7.19
C GLY A 274 0.34 -5.91 5.76
N ALA A 275 1.00 -4.85 5.28
CA ALA A 275 1.51 -4.81 3.91
C ALA A 275 2.51 -5.94 3.62
N ALA A 276 2.13 -6.85 2.72
CA ALA A 276 2.89 -8.03 2.34
C ALA A 276 2.92 -8.20 0.81
N THR A 277 3.07 -9.42 0.32
CA THR A 277 3.12 -9.71 -1.12
C THR A 277 1.79 -10.24 -1.65
N VAL A 278 1.53 -10.03 -2.94
CA VAL A 278 0.34 -10.57 -3.63
C VAL A 278 0.27 -12.10 -3.51
N ILE A 279 1.41 -12.80 -3.56
CA ILE A 279 1.45 -14.27 -3.44
C ILE A 279 0.94 -14.71 -2.06
N LEU A 280 1.37 -14.07 -0.98
CA LEU A 280 0.90 -14.38 0.37
C LEU A 280 -0.60 -14.07 0.54
N ALA A 281 -1.06 -12.96 -0.01
CA ALA A 281 -2.49 -12.62 0.01
C ALA A 281 -3.35 -13.64 -0.76
N MET A 282 -2.85 -14.15 -1.90
CA MET A 282 -3.51 -15.21 -2.66
C MET A 282 -3.52 -16.54 -1.90
N GLY A 283 -2.43 -16.89 -1.20
CA GLY A 283 -2.34 -18.06 -0.32
C GLY A 283 -3.42 -18.01 0.75
N ALA A 284 -3.45 -16.94 1.54
CA ALA A 284 -4.45 -16.73 2.59
C ALA A 284 -5.90 -16.81 2.07
N GLY A 285 -6.17 -16.26 0.87
CA GLY A 285 -7.49 -16.39 0.23
C GLY A 285 -7.86 -17.81 -0.13
N LYS A 286 -6.91 -18.65 -0.58
CA LYS A 286 -7.13 -20.08 -0.88
C LYS A 286 -7.38 -20.89 0.39
N ASP A 287 -6.62 -20.63 1.46
CA ASP A 287 -6.77 -21.33 2.73
C ASP A 287 -8.13 -21.02 3.36
N ALA A 288 -8.53 -19.74 3.35
CA ALA A 288 -9.86 -19.35 3.80
C ALA A 288 -10.98 -19.96 2.94
N ALA A 289 -10.83 -19.98 1.62
CA ALA A 289 -11.82 -20.59 0.73
C ALA A 289 -12.01 -22.10 1.01
N LYS A 290 -10.91 -22.81 1.28
CA LYS A 290 -10.96 -24.23 1.68
C LYS A 290 -11.69 -24.42 3.01
N ALA A 291 -11.38 -23.60 4.02
CA ALA A 291 -12.03 -23.67 5.33
C ALA A 291 -13.53 -23.33 5.25
N ILE A 292 -13.90 -22.34 4.44
CA ILE A 292 -15.31 -22.00 4.19
C ILE A 292 -16.04 -23.16 3.50
N ASP A 293 -15.43 -23.80 2.49
CA ASP A 293 -16.02 -24.94 1.80
C ASP A 293 -16.25 -26.14 2.75
N GLU A 294 -15.27 -26.43 3.61
CA GLU A 294 -15.39 -27.47 4.65
C GLU A 294 -16.48 -27.14 5.66
N MET A 295 -16.57 -25.90 6.12
CA MET A 295 -17.62 -25.44 7.04
C MET A 295 -19.02 -25.58 6.44
N LEU A 296 -19.18 -25.20 5.17
CA LEU A 296 -20.46 -25.28 4.47
C LEU A 296 -20.90 -26.72 4.17
N LYS A 297 -19.96 -27.67 3.97
CA LYS A 297 -20.25 -29.10 3.79
C LYS A 297 -20.69 -29.78 5.07
N ASN A 298 -20.32 -29.27 6.22
CA ASN A 298 -20.63 -29.83 7.54
C ASN A 298 -21.88 -29.21 8.19
N LYS A 299 -22.52 -28.26 7.52
CA LYS A 299 -23.86 -27.75 7.87
C LYS A 299 -24.95 -28.59 7.25
#